data_983f238e6ba359a3fc699123afb075bc
#
_entry.id   983f238e6ba359a3fc699123afb075bc
#
_cell.length_a   1.000
_cell.length_b   1.000
_cell.length_c   1.000
_cell.angle_alpha   90.00
_cell.angle_beta   90.00
_cell.angle_gamma   90.00
#
_symmetry.space_group_name_H-M   'P 1'
#
loop_
_entity.id
_entity.type
_entity.pdbx_description
1 polymer ?
#
loop_
_entity_poly.entity_id
_entity_poly.type
_entity_poly.pdbx_seq_one_letter_code
_entity_poly.pdbx_strand_id
1 'polypeptide(L)'
;MGQSLDSMTQKQSKDELLYQLAIAGNVDAVKALCSEGAILEWIDRDGKTPLIVACMDSGLYNVAKVLIEMGANVNAYRPGRHAGTPLHHAVKRGLEQTVKLLLSSGANALVRNDDCQTALDVARIKGNINIVRTIESHICYFTGWLREFYGPGFLRAFAPQFLSRKIWAAVIPQGSSNPMTPKKLELVIYPSSQDVQPRTIIALWNAEIEEPNFNRPDPELTIFDQSTKTQYKLASANEGDKQQLHWLYDACSGIPQVCWF
;
A
#
# COMPACT_ATOMS: atom_id res chain seq x y z
N MET A 1 -2.84 67.65 -8.65
CA MET A 1 -1.99 66.49 -8.86
C MET A 1 -2.59 65.32 -8.12
N GLY A 2 -3.43 64.59 -8.80
CA GLY A 2 -4.08 63.38 -8.26
C GLY A 2 -3.29 62.19 -8.76
N GLN A 3 -2.56 61.52 -7.89
CA GLN A 3 -2.04 60.18 -8.19
C GLN A 3 -3.14 59.17 -7.88
N SER A 4 -3.68 58.59 -8.93
CA SER A 4 -4.56 57.41 -8.83
C SER A 4 -3.70 56.26 -8.32
N LEU A 5 -3.99 55.79 -7.12
CA LEU A 5 -3.56 54.50 -6.61
C LEU A 5 -4.34 53.43 -7.40
N ASP A 6 -3.78 53.06 -8.55
CA ASP A 6 -4.19 51.81 -9.22
C ASP A 6 -3.86 50.66 -8.28
N SER A 7 -4.90 50.21 -7.59
CA SER A 7 -4.86 48.96 -6.87
C SER A 7 -4.60 47.86 -7.88
N MET A 8 -3.38 47.37 -7.92
CA MET A 8 -3.01 46.11 -8.55
C MET A 8 -3.73 44.97 -7.79
N THR A 9 -4.99 44.82 -8.06
CA THR A 9 -5.69 43.54 -7.81
C THR A 9 -5.08 42.54 -8.78
N GLN A 10 -4.08 41.81 -8.31
CA GLN A 10 -3.50 40.69 -9.04
C GLN A 10 -4.65 39.77 -9.38
N LYS A 11 -5.06 39.71 -10.66
CA LYS A 11 -6.14 38.87 -11.14
C LYS A 11 -5.72 37.43 -10.91
N GLN A 12 -6.29 36.79 -9.88
CA GLN A 12 -6.00 35.40 -9.53
C GLN A 12 -6.24 34.52 -10.75
N SER A 13 -5.31 33.64 -11.07
CA SER A 13 -5.50 32.70 -12.19
C SER A 13 -6.64 31.73 -11.88
N LYS A 14 -7.33 31.25 -12.91
CA LYS A 14 -8.39 30.25 -12.77
C LYS A 14 -7.91 29.00 -12.01
N ASP A 15 -6.67 28.61 -12.24
CA ASP A 15 -6.02 27.45 -11.65
C ASP A 15 -5.73 27.66 -10.16
N GLU A 16 -5.25 28.85 -9.79
CA GLU A 16 -5.07 29.24 -8.40
C GLU A 16 -6.40 29.32 -7.66
N LEU A 17 -7.46 29.84 -8.31
CA LEU A 17 -8.80 29.88 -7.75
C LEU A 17 -9.33 28.46 -7.49
N LEU A 18 -9.13 27.53 -8.44
CA LEU A 18 -9.47 26.12 -8.24
C LEU A 18 -8.79 25.54 -7.00
N TYR A 19 -7.49 25.81 -6.83
CA TYR A 19 -6.75 25.38 -5.65
C TYR A 19 -7.33 25.94 -4.35
N GLN A 20 -7.68 27.23 -4.31
CA GLN A 20 -8.28 27.86 -3.13
C GLN A 20 -9.67 27.29 -2.81
N LEU A 21 -10.48 27.02 -3.83
CA LEU A 21 -11.79 26.41 -3.66
C LEU A 21 -11.69 24.94 -3.21
N ALA A 22 -10.65 24.22 -3.66
CA ALA A 22 -10.36 22.89 -3.18
C ALA A 22 -10.04 22.88 -1.68
N ILE A 23 -9.22 23.82 -1.20
CA ILE A 23 -8.92 24.01 0.23
C ILE A 23 -10.20 24.37 1.01
N ALA A 24 -11.04 25.24 0.44
CA ALA A 24 -12.29 25.66 1.07
C ALA A 24 -13.36 24.56 1.11
N GLY A 25 -13.14 23.44 0.46
CA GLY A 25 -14.10 22.33 0.41
C GLY A 25 -15.30 22.57 -0.51
N ASN A 26 -15.24 23.58 -1.39
CA ASN A 26 -16.36 23.93 -2.27
C ASN A 26 -16.41 23.02 -3.51
N VAL A 27 -17.06 21.88 -3.35
CA VAL A 27 -17.15 20.81 -4.36
C VAL A 27 -17.77 21.31 -5.68
N ASP A 28 -18.86 22.08 -5.59
CA ASP A 28 -19.59 22.54 -6.78
C ASP A 28 -18.77 23.56 -7.58
N ALA A 29 -18.12 24.50 -6.90
CA ALA A 29 -17.25 25.47 -7.55
C ALA A 29 -15.99 24.81 -8.17
N VAL A 30 -15.41 23.82 -7.50
CA VAL A 30 -14.31 23.00 -8.07
C VAL A 30 -14.78 22.33 -9.35
N LYS A 31 -15.94 21.68 -9.34
CA LYS A 31 -16.53 21.02 -10.52
C LYS A 31 -16.73 21.98 -11.68
N ALA A 32 -17.28 23.16 -11.38
CA ALA A 32 -17.52 24.21 -12.39
C ALA A 32 -16.22 24.66 -13.04
N LEU A 33 -15.19 25.00 -12.25
CA LEU A 33 -13.90 25.43 -12.78
C LEU A 33 -13.18 24.33 -13.58
N CYS A 34 -13.26 23.08 -13.14
CA CYS A 34 -12.73 21.96 -13.92
C CYS A 34 -13.42 21.86 -15.29
N SER A 35 -14.75 21.97 -15.33
CA SER A 35 -15.52 21.95 -16.58
C SER A 35 -15.19 23.12 -17.51
N GLU A 36 -14.76 24.26 -16.93
CA GLU A 36 -14.28 25.42 -17.68
C GLU A 36 -12.81 25.29 -18.11
N GLY A 37 -12.15 24.18 -17.86
CA GLY A 37 -10.78 23.89 -18.29
C GLY A 37 -9.69 24.45 -17.36
N ALA A 38 -9.93 24.61 -16.06
CA ALA A 38 -8.89 24.92 -15.09
C ALA A 38 -7.89 23.75 -14.98
N ILE A 39 -6.60 24.06 -14.80
CA ILE A 39 -5.52 23.08 -14.70
C ILE A 39 -5.54 22.43 -13.32
N LEU A 40 -5.74 21.10 -13.27
CA LEU A 40 -5.81 20.29 -12.04
C LEU A 40 -4.43 20.14 -11.35
N GLU A 41 -3.35 20.32 -12.11
CA GLU A 41 -1.97 20.10 -11.62
C GLU A 41 -1.25 21.40 -11.27
N TRP A 42 -1.99 22.52 -11.09
CA TRP A 42 -1.41 23.74 -10.54
C TRP A 42 -0.80 23.47 -9.15
N ILE A 43 0.35 24.05 -8.86
CA ILE A 43 1.08 23.82 -7.61
C ILE A 43 1.23 25.10 -6.80
N ASP A 44 1.07 25.00 -5.49
CA ASP A 44 1.34 26.09 -4.56
C ASP A 44 2.86 26.26 -4.33
N ARG A 45 3.22 27.22 -3.48
CA ARG A 45 4.62 27.50 -3.12
C ARG A 45 5.32 26.33 -2.44
N ASP A 46 4.56 25.42 -1.87
CA ASP A 46 5.05 24.19 -1.23
C ASP A 46 5.10 23.00 -2.21
N GLY A 47 4.72 23.18 -3.47
CA GLY A 47 4.65 22.11 -4.48
C GLY A 47 3.43 21.19 -4.34
N LYS A 48 2.35 21.63 -3.69
CA LYS A 48 1.14 20.83 -3.52
C LYS A 48 0.15 21.09 -4.65
N THR A 49 -0.37 20.03 -5.26
CA THR A 49 -1.53 20.10 -6.16
C THR A 49 -2.83 20.19 -5.37
N PRO A 50 -3.95 20.58 -5.99
CA PRO A 50 -5.29 20.52 -5.38
C PRO A 50 -5.61 19.15 -4.78
N LEU A 51 -5.26 18.06 -5.49
CA LEU A 51 -5.49 16.69 -5.00
C LEU A 51 -4.63 16.36 -3.78
N ILE A 52 -3.34 16.74 -3.76
CA ILE A 52 -2.47 16.53 -2.60
C ILE A 52 -3.07 17.21 -1.36
N VAL A 53 -3.53 18.46 -1.48
CA VAL A 53 -4.14 19.17 -0.35
C VAL A 53 -5.43 18.48 0.10
N ALA A 54 -6.29 18.07 -0.83
CA ALA A 54 -7.52 17.35 -0.50
C ALA A 54 -7.24 16.01 0.21
N CYS A 55 -6.09 15.37 -0.07
CA CYS A 55 -5.65 14.15 0.61
C CYS A 55 -4.97 14.38 1.98
N MET A 56 -4.92 15.62 2.47
CA MET A 56 -4.34 15.96 3.76
C MET A 56 -5.39 16.29 4.84
N ASP A 57 -6.67 16.37 4.47
CA ASP A 57 -7.76 16.72 5.36
C ASP A 57 -8.96 15.80 5.17
N SER A 58 -9.52 15.32 6.29
CA SER A 58 -10.69 14.42 6.29
C SER A 58 -11.95 15.07 5.76
N GLY A 59 -12.12 16.39 5.93
CA GLY A 59 -13.25 17.16 5.44
C GLY A 59 -13.26 17.31 3.91
N LEU A 60 -12.14 17.04 3.24
CA LEU A 60 -11.98 17.25 1.81
C LEU A 60 -12.13 15.97 0.95
N TYR A 61 -12.68 14.89 1.53
CA TYR A 61 -12.89 13.63 0.80
C TYR A 61 -13.70 13.83 -0.50
N ASN A 62 -14.80 14.59 -0.45
CA ASN A 62 -15.62 14.84 -1.64
C ASN A 62 -14.90 15.68 -2.71
N VAL A 63 -14.04 16.61 -2.27
CA VAL A 63 -13.16 17.36 -3.19
C VAL A 63 -12.16 16.44 -3.85
N ALA A 64 -11.48 15.58 -3.08
CA ALA A 64 -10.54 14.58 -3.62
C ALA A 64 -11.23 13.69 -4.66
N LYS A 65 -12.45 13.21 -4.36
CA LYS A 65 -13.25 12.37 -5.26
C LYS A 65 -13.53 13.10 -6.58
N VAL A 66 -14.02 14.33 -6.51
CA VAL A 66 -14.32 15.13 -7.72
C VAL A 66 -13.06 15.42 -8.53
N LEU A 67 -11.96 15.81 -7.89
CA LEU A 67 -10.69 16.04 -8.60
C LEU A 67 -10.22 14.80 -9.36
N ILE A 68 -10.33 13.62 -8.75
CA ILE A 68 -9.99 12.34 -9.39
C ILE A 68 -10.94 12.04 -10.56
N GLU A 69 -12.24 12.21 -10.37
CA GLU A 69 -13.26 12.04 -11.44
C GLU A 69 -13.03 12.98 -12.63
N MET A 70 -12.50 14.17 -12.36
CA MET A 70 -12.15 15.16 -13.39
C MET A 70 -10.76 14.93 -14.01
N GLY A 71 -10.04 13.89 -13.59
CA GLY A 71 -8.77 13.45 -14.20
C GLY A 71 -7.51 13.98 -13.54
N ALA A 72 -7.58 14.43 -12.28
CA ALA A 72 -6.37 14.80 -11.53
C ALA A 72 -5.40 13.60 -11.41
N ASN A 73 -4.10 13.88 -11.51
CA ASN A 73 -3.07 12.86 -11.42
C ASN A 73 -2.97 12.28 -10.00
N VAL A 74 -3.51 11.09 -9.80
CA VAL A 74 -3.48 10.37 -8.50
C VAL A 74 -2.08 10.02 -8.03
N ASN A 75 -1.08 10.08 -8.93
CA ASN A 75 0.33 9.80 -8.67
C ASN A 75 1.20 11.08 -8.72
N ALA A 76 0.60 12.27 -8.68
CA ALA A 76 1.35 13.52 -8.60
C ALA A 76 2.33 13.47 -7.42
N TYR A 77 3.60 13.80 -7.67
CA TYR A 77 4.64 13.72 -6.65
C TYR A 77 5.06 15.11 -6.18
N ARG A 78 4.99 15.31 -4.88
CA ARG A 78 5.53 16.50 -4.22
C ARG A 78 6.92 16.19 -3.66
N PRO A 79 7.99 16.85 -4.14
CA PRO A 79 9.34 16.65 -3.63
C PRO A 79 9.61 17.43 -2.33
N GLY A 80 10.73 17.14 -1.66
CA GLY A 80 11.28 17.91 -0.55
C GLY A 80 10.69 17.53 0.80
N ARG A 81 10.74 18.47 1.74
CA ARG A 81 10.24 18.25 3.10
C ARG A 81 8.78 17.83 3.06
N HIS A 82 8.47 16.65 3.63
CA HIS A 82 7.15 16.01 3.53
C HIS A 82 6.79 15.54 2.11
N ALA A 83 7.79 15.06 1.38
CA ALA A 83 7.63 14.48 0.05
C ALA A 83 6.64 13.33 -0.01
N GLY A 84 6.09 13.10 -1.19
CA GLY A 84 5.26 11.94 -1.48
C GLY A 84 4.12 12.22 -2.45
N THR A 85 3.41 11.14 -2.79
CA THR A 85 2.19 11.17 -3.60
C THR A 85 0.96 11.49 -2.74
N PRO A 86 -0.22 11.77 -3.33
CA PRO A 86 -1.49 11.89 -2.59
C PRO A 86 -1.72 10.72 -1.60
N LEU A 87 -1.36 9.50 -2.01
CA LEU A 87 -1.48 8.30 -1.16
C LEU A 87 -0.62 8.41 0.11
N HIS A 88 0.64 8.85 0.01
CA HIS A 88 1.50 9.06 1.18
C HIS A 88 0.89 10.07 2.15
N HIS A 89 0.32 11.16 1.63
CA HIS A 89 -0.31 12.20 2.45
C HIS A 89 -1.57 11.69 3.15
N ALA A 90 -2.45 10.97 2.44
CA ALA A 90 -3.64 10.36 3.02
C ALA A 90 -3.29 9.35 4.13
N VAL A 91 -2.30 8.49 3.88
CA VAL A 91 -1.80 7.52 4.86
C VAL A 91 -1.21 8.21 6.08
N LYS A 92 -0.38 9.22 5.90
CA LYS A 92 0.24 10.00 6.98
C LYS A 92 -0.79 10.66 7.89
N ARG A 93 -1.97 11.00 7.36
CA ARG A 93 -3.10 11.59 8.08
C ARG A 93 -4.10 10.57 8.61
N GLY A 94 -3.96 9.29 8.28
CA GLY A 94 -4.87 8.24 8.73
C GLY A 94 -6.23 8.25 8.03
N LEU A 95 -6.32 8.80 6.81
CA LEU A 95 -7.56 8.99 6.06
C LEU A 95 -7.95 7.71 5.30
N GLU A 96 -8.50 6.71 5.99
CA GLU A 96 -8.79 5.39 5.44
C GLU A 96 -9.66 5.43 4.18
N GLN A 97 -10.72 6.24 4.16
CA GLN A 97 -11.61 6.34 3.00
C GLN A 97 -10.91 6.96 1.79
N THR A 98 -10.08 7.99 2.03
CA THR A 98 -9.27 8.61 0.97
C THR A 98 -8.19 7.64 0.43
N VAL A 99 -7.60 6.83 1.31
CA VAL A 99 -6.66 5.76 0.89
C VAL A 99 -7.36 4.76 -0.02
N LYS A 100 -8.54 4.26 0.36
CA LYS A 100 -9.34 3.35 -0.48
C LYS A 100 -9.71 3.97 -1.83
N LEU A 101 -10.13 5.23 -1.82
CA LEU A 101 -10.45 5.98 -3.05
C LEU A 101 -9.23 6.07 -3.96
N LEU A 102 -8.07 6.46 -3.44
CA LEU A 102 -6.85 6.60 -4.23
C LEU A 102 -6.40 5.26 -4.84
N LEU A 103 -6.39 4.18 -4.04
CA LEU A 103 -6.01 2.86 -4.51
C LEU A 103 -6.96 2.35 -5.61
N SER A 104 -8.27 2.49 -5.43
CA SER A 104 -9.26 2.10 -6.45
C SER A 104 -9.19 2.96 -7.71
N SER A 105 -8.61 4.17 -7.62
CA SER A 105 -8.39 5.08 -8.74
C SER A 105 -7.00 4.94 -9.39
N GLY A 106 -6.23 3.90 -9.06
CA GLY A 106 -4.94 3.59 -9.68
C GLY A 106 -3.73 4.28 -9.04
N ALA A 107 -3.83 4.69 -7.77
CA ALA A 107 -2.66 5.16 -7.05
C ALA A 107 -1.62 4.04 -6.89
N ASN A 108 -0.37 4.33 -7.27
CA ASN A 108 0.72 3.38 -7.16
C ASN A 108 1.26 3.34 -5.72
N ALA A 109 0.93 2.28 -4.99
CA ALA A 109 1.34 2.07 -3.60
C ALA A 109 2.85 1.75 -3.43
N LEU A 110 3.55 1.45 -4.53
CA LEU A 110 4.98 1.06 -4.52
C LEU A 110 5.94 2.24 -4.71
N VAL A 111 5.43 3.44 -5.00
CA VAL A 111 6.25 4.65 -5.08
C VAL A 111 6.87 4.93 -3.71
N ARG A 112 8.16 5.31 -3.72
CA ARG A 112 8.87 5.72 -2.50
C ARG A 112 8.91 7.25 -2.41
N ASN A 113 8.77 7.77 -1.20
CA ASN A 113 9.01 9.19 -0.91
C ASN A 113 10.52 9.50 -0.79
N ASP A 114 10.88 10.75 -0.50
CA ASP A 114 12.30 11.15 -0.36
C ASP A 114 12.98 10.52 0.87
N ASP A 115 12.20 9.97 1.82
CA ASP A 115 12.69 9.17 2.95
C ASP A 115 12.83 7.68 2.59
N CYS A 116 12.75 7.33 1.29
CA CYS A 116 12.78 5.96 0.77
C CYS A 116 11.64 5.04 1.27
N GLN A 117 10.53 5.60 1.76
CA GLN A 117 9.39 4.88 2.31
C GLN A 117 8.27 4.76 1.27
N THR A 118 7.66 3.59 1.16
CA THR A 118 6.39 3.39 0.48
C THR A 118 5.22 3.87 1.35
N ALA A 119 4.02 3.98 0.76
CA ALA A 119 2.81 4.27 1.53
C ALA A 119 2.54 3.21 2.60
N LEU A 120 2.87 1.94 2.35
CA LEU A 120 2.77 0.85 3.33
C LEU A 120 3.74 1.04 4.50
N ASP A 121 4.99 1.43 4.24
CA ASP A 121 5.98 1.72 5.28
C ASP A 121 5.51 2.86 6.18
N VAL A 122 4.97 3.93 5.58
CA VAL A 122 4.38 5.04 6.35
C VAL A 122 3.19 4.58 7.19
N ALA A 123 2.31 3.70 6.67
CA ALA A 123 1.18 3.16 7.41
C ALA A 123 1.63 2.34 8.64
N ARG A 124 2.65 1.51 8.47
CA ARG A 124 3.26 0.72 9.56
C ARG A 124 3.88 1.61 10.63
N ILE A 125 4.63 2.64 10.22
CA ILE A 125 5.23 3.62 11.15
C ILE A 125 4.14 4.38 11.92
N LYS A 126 3.01 4.71 11.28
CA LYS A 126 1.88 5.41 11.91
C LYS A 126 1.02 4.52 12.80
N GLY A 127 1.19 3.22 12.74
CA GLY A 127 0.43 2.28 13.56
C GLY A 127 -1.02 2.09 13.12
N ASN A 128 -1.38 2.43 11.88
CA ASN A 128 -2.76 2.30 11.40
C ASN A 128 -2.98 0.95 10.73
N ILE A 129 -3.51 0.00 11.50
CA ILE A 129 -3.72 -1.38 11.05
C ILE A 129 -4.68 -1.47 9.87
N ASN A 130 -5.76 -0.69 9.86
CA ASN A 130 -6.75 -0.73 8.77
C ASN A 130 -6.13 -0.29 7.45
N ILE A 131 -5.31 0.76 7.47
CA ILE A 131 -4.59 1.24 6.28
C ILE A 131 -3.53 0.23 5.85
N VAL A 132 -2.79 -0.37 6.79
CA VAL A 132 -1.81 -1.44 6.47
C VAL A 132 -2.50 -2.57 5.71
N ARG A 133 -3.60 -3.12 6.24
CA ARG A 133 -4.34 -4.20 5.59
C ARG A 133 -4.97 -3.78 4.26
N THR A 134 -5.48 -2.55 4.17
CA THR A 134 -6.02 -2.00 2.92
C THR A 134 -4.96 -1.92 1.82
N ILE A 135 -3.75 -1.46 2.15
CA ILE A 135 -2.68 -1.38 1.15
C ILE A 135 -2.16 -2.78 0.81
N GLU A 136 -1.93 -3.64 1.81
CA GLU A 136 -1.47 -5.01 1.59
C GLU A 136 -2.44 -5.77 0.68
N SER A 137 -3.75 -5.74 0.97
CA SER A 137 -4.75 -6.41 0.14
C SER A 137 -4.80 -5.91 -1.30
N HIS A 138 -4.44 -4.65 -1.52
CA HIS A 138 -4.40 -4.06 -2.87
C HIS A 138 -3.18 -4.51 -3.68
N ILE A 139 -2.03 -4.75 -3.04
CA ILE A 139 -0.77 -5.07 -3.73
C ILE A 139 -0.36 -6.54 -3.62
N CYS A 140 -1.01 -7.34 -2.77
CA CYS A 140 -0.55 -8.69 -2.45
C CYS A 140 -0.69 -9.67 -3.62
N TYR A 141 0.17 -10.67 -3.59
CA TYR A 141 0.09 -11.89 -4.38
C TYR A 141 -0.62 -13.00 -3.61
N PHE A 142 -0.55 -12.94 -2.29
CA PHE A 142 -1.24 -13.81 -1.34
C PHE A 142 -1.38 -13.06 -0.01
N THR A 143 -2.48 -13.31 0.70
CA THR A 143 -2.61 -12.94 2.11
C THR A 143 -3.55 -13.91 2.81
N GLY A 144 -3.23 -14.25 4.06
CA GLY A 144 -4.06 -15.16 4.82
C GLY A 144 -3.41 -15.68 6.10
N TRP A 145 -4.23 -16.42 6.86
CA TRP A 145 -3.75 -17.17 8.00
C TRP A 145 -2.99 -18.40 7.54
N LEU A 146 -1.87 -18.71 8.22
CA LEU A 146 -1.06 -19.91 8.02
C LEU A 146 -0.67 -20.49 9.37
N ARG A 147 -0.18 -21.73 9.36
CA ARG A 147 0.53 -22.37 10.48
C ARG A 147 2.02 -22.34 10.19
N GLU A 148 2.78 -21.81 11.11
CA GLU A 148 4.24 -21.85 11.08
C GLU A 148 4.72 -22.90 12.08
N PHE A 149 5.54 -23.82 11.60
CA PHE A 149 6.13 -24.85 12.44
C PHE A 149 7.47 -24.42 12.99
N TYR A 150 7.74 -24.79 14.23
CA TYR A 150 9.00 -24.51 14.92
C TYR A 150 9.49 -25.73 15.69
N GLY A 151 10.75 -25.67 16.16
CA GLY A 151 11.35 -26.75 16.93
C GLY A 151 11.88 -27.92 16.08
N PRO A 152 12.53 -28.91 16.73
CA PRO A 152 13.16 -30.05 16.06
C PRO A 152 12.14 -30.94 15.34
N GLY A 153 12.47 -31.37 14.12
CA GLY A 153 11.56 -32.14 13.26
C GLY A 153 11.08 -33.45 13.86
N PHE A 154 11.91 -34.11 14.70
CA PHE A 154 11.53 -35.37 15.36
C PHE A 154 10.41 -35.19 16.38
N LEU A 155 10.34 -34.06 17.10
CA LEU A 155 9.26 -33.77 18.04
C LEU A 155 7.93 -33.50 17.32
N ARG A 156 7.97 -32.98 16.11
CA ARG A 156 6.78 -32.72 15.29
C ARG A 156 6.05 -33.98 14.90
N ALA A 157 6.76 -35.12 14.75
CA ALA A 157 6.16 -36.41 14.42
C ALA A 157 5.24 -36.94 15.55
N PHE A 158 5.49 -36.53 16.82
CA PHE A 158 4.74 -36.96 17.97
C PHE A 158 3.66 -36.01 18.45
N ALA A 159 3.86 -34.71 18.24
CA ALA A 159 2.95 -33.68 18.72
C ALA A 159 2.96 -32.41 17.85
N PRO A 160 2.54 -32.49 16.56
CA PRO A 160 2.61 -31.38 15.62
C PRO A 160 1.80 -30.16 16.08
N GLN A 161 0.68 -30.36 16.78
CA GLN A 161 -0.18 -29.29 17.27
C GLN A 161 0.51 -28.38 18.33
N PHE A 162 1.49 -28.90 19.06
CA PHE A 162 2.23 -28.14 20.07
C PHE A 162 3.46 -27.41 19.49
N LEU A 163 3.79 -27.69 18.23
CA LEU A 163 4.96 -27.13 17.56
C LEU A 163 4.59 -26.27 16.35
N SER A 164 3.36 -25.83 16.29
CA SER A 164 2.90 -24.88 15.31
C SER A 164 2.23 -23.68 15.98
N ARG A 165 2.34 -22.52 15.33
CA ARG A 165 1.62 -21.31 15.73
C ARG A 165 0.88 -20.73 14.54
N LYS A 166 -0.28 -20.17 14.81
CA LYS A 166 -1.07 -19.46 13.81
C LYS A 166 -0.42 -18.09 13.58
N ILE A 167 -0.22 -17.74 12.32
CA ILE A 167 0.38 -16.47 11.87
C ILE A 167 -0.46 -15.87 10.77
N TRP A 168 -0.37 -14.55 10.59
CA TRP A 168 -0.86 -13.87 9.41
C TRP A 168 0.30 -13.61 8.46
N ALA A 169 0.13 -13.95 7.18
CA ALA A 169 1.18 -13.78 6.18
C ALA A 169 0.67 -13.06 4.94
N ALA A 170 1.55 -12.32 4.30
CA ALA A 170 1.31 -11.69 3.00
C ALA A 170 2.54 -11.83 2.10
N VAL A 171 2.33 -12.13 0.82
CA VAL A 171 3.35 -12.03 -0.22
C VAL A 171 3.10 -10.73 -0.98
N ILE A 172 4.04 -9.81 -0.90
CA ILE A 172 3.90 -8.45 -1.46
C ILE A 172 5.09 -8.10 -2.34
N PRO A 173 4.90 -7.26 -3.39
CA PRO A 173 6.02 -6.76 -4.18
C PRO A 173 6.80 -5.68 -3.43
N GLN A 174 8.12 -5.75 -3.51
CA GLN A 174 8.99 -4.67 -3.09
C GLN A 174 9.17 -3.67 -4.23
N GLY A 175 8.88 -2.40 -3.94
CA GLY A 175 8.86 -1.25 -4.83
C GLY A 175 9.69 -1.33 -6.11
N SER A 176 9.01 -1.60 -7.22
CA SER A 176 9.47 -1.29 -8.56
C SER A 176 8.35 -0.56 -9.29
N SER A 177 8.66 0.64 -9.76
CA SER A 177 7.76 1.40 -10.61
C SER A 177 7.74 0.90 -12.07
N ASN A 178 8.59 -0.08 -12.41
CA ASN A 178 8.67 -0.60 -13.76
C ASN A 178 7.96 -1.96 -13.85
N PRO A 179 6.83 -2.05 -14.58
CA PRO A 179 6.10 -3.30 -14.75
C PRO A 179 6.86 -4.37 -15.54
N MET A 180 7.95 -3.99 -16.24
CA MET A 180 8.75 -4.89 -17.06
C MET A 180 9.90 -5.57 -16.30
N THR A 181 10.23 -5.13 -15.09
CA THR A 181 11.26 -5.79 -14.27
C THR A 181 10.64 -6.90 -13.43
N PRO A 182 11.33 -8.05 -13.25
CA PRO A 182 10.86 -9.08 -12.32
C PRO A 182 10.62 -8.45 -10.96
N LYS A 183 9.39 -8.56 -10.49
CA LYS A 183 9.03 -8.00 -9.18
C LYS A 183 9.79 -8.75 -8.11
N LYS A 184 10.56 -8.03 -7.31
CA LYS A 184 11.11 -8.58 -6.07
C LYS A 184 9.97 -8.75 -5.09
N LEU A 185 9.73 -9.97 -4.64
CA LEU A 185 8.66 -10.30 -3.71
C LEU A 185 9.22 -10.53 -2.31
N GLU A 186 8.43 -10.15 -1.33
CA GLU A 186 8.72 -10.41 0.09
C GLU A 186 7.57 -11.22 0.69
N LEU A 187 7.91 -12.23 1.47
CA LEU A 187 6.97 -12.88 2.37
C LEU A 187 7.06 -12.18 3.73
N VAL A 188 5.96 -11.57 4.10
CA VAL A 188 5.83 -10.79 5.34
C VAL A 188 5.00 -11.58 6.33
N ILE A 189 5.54 -11.83 7.52
CA ILE A 189 4.92 -12.64 8.56
C ILE A 189 4.62 -11.78 9.80
N TYR A 190 3.37 -11.78 10.22
CA TYR A 190 2.88 -11.12 11.42
C TYR A 190 2.45 -12.14 12.47
N PRO A 191 2.60 -11.84 13.77
CA PRO A 191 2.07 -12.70 14.83
C PRO A 191 0.55 -12.88 14.73
N SER A 192 -0.18 -11.83 14.33
CA SER A 192 -1.61 -11.87 14.05
C SER A 192 -2.01 -10.84 12.97
N SER A 193 -3.26 -10.94 12.51
CA SER A 193 -3.83 -9.96 11.56
C SER A 193 -4.03 -8.56 12.18
N GLN A 194 -3.89 -8.41 13.49
CA GLN A 194 -4.01 -7.13 14.20
C GLN A 194 -2.65 -6.46 14.44
N ASP A 195 -1.56 -7.14 14.13
CA ASP A 195 -0.22 -6.56 14.28
C ASP A 195 0.12 -5.67 13.09
N VAL A 196 0.55 -4.44 13.39
CA VAL A 196 0.95 -3.45 12.39
C VAL A 196 2.35 -3.73 11.86
N GLN A 197 3.26 -4.16 12.77
CA GLN A 197 4.64 -4.45 12.42
C GLN A 197 4.82 -5.94 12.16
N PRO A 198 5.45 -6.31 11.05
CA PRO A 198 5.79 -7.69 10.80
C PRO A 198 6.87 -8.15 11.78
N ARG A 199 6.76 -9.41 12.20
CA ARG A 199 7.81 -10.07 12.97
C ARG A 199 8.99 -10.48 12.09
N THR A 200 8.69 -10.87 10.85
CA THR A 200 9.68 -11.39 9.90
C THR A 200 9.33 -10.91 8.50
N ILE A 201 10.35 -10.53 7.76
CA ILE A 201 10.27 -10.25 6.32
C ILE A 201 11.33 -11.12 5.64
N ILE A 202 10.91 -11.94 4.69
CA ILE A 202 11.78 -12.83 3.92
C ILE A 202 11.84 -12.32 2.49
N ALA A 203 13.04 -11.97 2.02
CA ALA A 203 13.30 -11.55 0.66
C ALA A 203 13.28 -12.78 -0.25
N LEU A 204 12.18 -13.03 -0.96
CA LEU A 204 12.01 -14.26 -1.76
C LEU A 204 13.00 -14.37 -2.92
N TRP A 205 13.53 -13.25 -3.42
CA TRP A 205 14.62 -13.28 -4.43
C TRP A 205 15.98 -13.75 -3.87
N ASN A 206 16.10 -13.89 -2.56
CA ASN A 206 17.29 -14.38 -1.85
C ASN A 206 16.94 -15.54 -0.92
N ALA A 207 15.96 -16.33 -1.31
CA ALA A 207 15.50 -17.50 -0.59
C ALA A 207 15.39 -18.71 -1.52
N GLU A 208 15.63 -19.87 -0.98
CA GLU A 208 15.34 -21.14 -1.66
C GLU A 208 13.96 -21.61 -1.21
N ILE A 209 13.09 -21.91 -2.17
CA ILE A 209 11.72 -22.33 -1.95
C ILE A 209 11.60 -23.76 -2.45
N GLU A 210 11.34 -24.69 -1.53
CA GLU A 210 11.13 -26.10 -1.87
C GLU A 210 9.66 -26.33 -2.25
N GLU A 211 9.42 -27.00 -3.38
CA GLU A 211 8.07 -27.37 -3.78
C GLU A 211 7.42 -28.28 -2.72
N PRO A 212 6.18 -27.97 -2.27
CA PRO A 212 5.49 -28.79 -1.29
C PRO A 212 5.17 -30.19 -1.82
N ASN A 213 5.36 -31.22 -0.99
CA ASN A 213 4.92 -32.56 -1.35
C ASN A 213 3.42 -32.73 -1.11
N PHE A 214 2.61 -32.42 -2.13
CA PHE A 214 1.14 -32.48 -2.08
C PHE A 214 0.56 -33.90 -1.94
N ASN A 215 1.38 -34.97 -1.98
CA ASN A 215 0.94 -36.34 -1.68
C ASN A 215 0.77 -36.56 -0.18
N ARG A 216 1.33 -35.69 0.67
CA ARG A 216 1.12 -35.76 2.12
C ARG A 216 -0.29 -35.30 2.48
N PRO A 217 -0.87 -35.86 3.58
CA PRO A 217 -2.17 -35.42 4.08
C PRO A 217 -2.18 -33.93 4.44
N ASP A 218 -1.13 -33.44 5.09
CA ASP A 218 -0.91 -32.05 5.48
C ASP A 218 0.45 -31.60 4.95
N PRO A 219 0.51 -31.08 3.73
CA PRO A 219 1.76 -30.64 3.13
C PRO A 219 2.26 -29.34 3.75
N GLU A 220 3.59 -29.12 3.69
CA GLU A 220 4.24 -27.91 4.15
C GLU A 220 5.13 -27.30 3.06
N LEU A 221 5.17 -25.96 3.02
CA LEU A 221 6.10 -25.19 2.21
C LEU A 221 7.35 -24.91 3.05
N THR A 222 8.52 -25.27 2.52
CA THR A 222 9.80 -24.95 3.15
C THR A 222 10.45 -23.77 2.41
N ILE A 223 10.86 -22.75 3.17
CA ILE A 223 11.58 -21.59 2.65
C ILE A 223 12.86 -21.44 3.46
N PHE A 224 14.01 -21.44 2.78
CA PHE A 224 15.31 -21.18 3.38
C PHE A 224 15.79 -19.78 3.02
N ASP A 225 15.81 -18.90 4.00
CA ASP A 225 16.32 -17.54 3.85
C ASP A 225 17.86 -17.55 3.87
N GLN A 226 18.46 -17.24 2.72
CA GLN A 226 19.90 -17.21 2.55
C GLN A 226 20.58 -16.11 3.39
N SER A 227 19.85 -15.03 3.70
CA SER A 227 20.40 -13.89 4.46
C SER A 227 20.61 -14.24 5.92
N THR A 228 19.61 -14.88 6.54
CA THR A 228 19.58 -15.19 7.97
C THR A 228 19.98 -16.63 8.27
N LYS A 229 20.16 -17.46 7.22
CA LYS A 229 20.40 -18.93 7.30
C LYS A 229 19.30 -19.65 8.10
N THR A 230 18.06 -19.12 8.01
CA THR A 230 16.91 -19.63 8.75
C THR A 230 15.98 -20.39 7.82
N GLN A 231 15.53 -21.55 8.25
CA GLN A 231 14.50 -22.33 7.56
C GLN A 231 13.12 -22.07 8.19
N TYR A 232 12.17 -21.70 7.33
CA TYR A 232 10.77 -21.51 7.68
C TYR A 232 9.95 -22.65 7.08
N LYS A 233 9.02 -23.20 7.86
CA LYS A 233 8.09 -24.24 7.43
C LYS A 233 6.67 -23.79 7.67
N LEU A 234 5.92 -23.65 6.60
CA LEU A 234 4.58 -23.07 6.59
C LEU A 234 3.58 -24.10 6.04
N ALA A 235 2.41 -24.17 6.64
CA ALA A 235 1.28 -24.93 6.13
C ALA A 235 0.01 -24.08 6.14
N SER A 236 -1.01 -24.56 5.46
CA SER A 236 -2.32 -23.92 5.43
C SER A 236 -2.91 -23.73 6.82
N ALA A 237 -3.77 -22.73 6.99
CA ALA A 237 -4.41 -22.44 8.27
C ALA A 237 -5.20 -23.64 8.80
N ASN A 238 -5.89 -24.33 7.90
CA ASN A 238 -6.59 -25.57 8.19
C ASN A 238 -5.73 -26.75 7.71
N GLU A 239 -5.65 -27.78 8.56
CA GLU A 239 -4.91 -28.99 8.24
C GLU A 239 -5.48 -29.65 6.98
N GLY A 240 -4.59 -30.01 6.04
CA GLY A 240 -4.97 -30.66 4.79
C GLY A 240 -5.54 -29.75 3.70
N ASP A 241 -5.66 -28.45 3.91
CA ASP A 241 -6.07 -27.50 2.86
C ASP A 241 -4.94 -27.28 1.85
N LYS A 242 -4.85 -28.19 0.89
CA LYS A 242 -3.83 -28.14 -0.17
C LYS A 242 -3.98 -26.94 -1.09
N GLN A 243 -5.21 -26.45 -1.29
CA GLN A 243 -5.48 -25.33 -2.19
C GLN A 243 -4.85 -24.04 -1.70
N GLN A 244 -4.99 -23.73 -0.40
CA GLN A 244 -4.36 -22.54 0.19
C GLN A 244 -2.84 -22.62 0.08
N LEU A 245 -2.26 -23.82 0.26
CA LEU A 245 -0.81 -23.98 0.14
C LEU A 245 -0.32 -23.82 -1.32
N HIS A 246 -1.09 -24.28 -2.31
CA HIS A 246 -0.81 -24.02 -3.72
C HIS A 246 -0.79 -22.51 -3.99
N TRP A 247 -1.80 -21.79 -3.53
CA TRP A 247 -1.84 -20.32 -3.69
C TRP A 247 -0.63 -19.63 -3.06
N LEU A 248 -0.21 -20.07 -1.88
CA LEU A 248 0.99 -19.52 -1.25
C LEU A 248 2.24 -19.83 -2.06
N TYR A 249 2.42 -21.07 -2.53
CA TYR A 249 3.58 -21.47 -3.32
C TYR A 249 3.65 -20.70 -4.65
N ASP A 250 2.54 -20.61 -5.37
CA ASP A 250 2.41 -19.85 -6.60
C ASP A 250 2.76 -18.36 -6.38
N ALA A 251 2.21 -17.77 -5.32
CA ALA A 251 2.49 -16.38 -4.97
C ALA A 251 3.98 -16.16 -4.67
N CYS A 252 4.61 -17.06 -3.92
CA CYS A 252 6.05 -17.01 -3.65
C CYS A 252 6.89 -17.16 -4.94
N SER A 253 6.36 -17.86 -5.93
CA SER A 253 6.97 -18.05 -7.26
C SER A 253 6.65 -16.91 -8.24
N GLY A 254 5.90 -15.89 -7.81
CA GLY A 254 5.60 -14.71 -8.61
C GLY A 254 4.29 -14.77 -9.40
N ILE A 255 3.45 -15.75 -9.16
CA ILE A 255 2.12 -15.89 -9.77
C ILE A 255 1.09 -15.27 -8.82
N PRO A 256 0.46 -14.13 -9.19
CA PRO A 256 -0.52 -13.49 -8.31
C PRO A 256 -1.77 -14.34 -8.17
N GLN A 257 -2.23 -14.49 -6.94
CA GLN A 257 -3.48 -15.16 -6.64
C GLN A 257 -4.59 -14.10 -6.54
N VAL A 258 -5.78 -14.43 -7.02
CA VAL A 258 -6.94 -13.54 -6.86
C VAL A 258 -7.33 -13.54 -5.39
N CYS A 259 -6.98 -12.48 -4.67
CA CYS A 259 -7.40 -12.32 -3.28
C CYS A 259 -8.89 -11.94 -3.28
N TRP A 260 -9.77 -12.91 -3.02
CA TRP A 260 -11.18 -12.67 -2.78
C TRP A 260 -11.34 -12.16 -1.34
N PHE A 261 -11.77 -10.89 -1.21
CA PHE A 261 -12.19 -10.29 0.07
C PHE A 261 -13.65 -9.88 0.01
#